data_085a7b840512bd8287be7da7e6cbb3f6
#
_entry.id   085a7b840512bd8287be7da7e6cbb3f6
#
_cell.length_a   1.000
_cell.length_b   1.000
_cell.length_c   1.000
_cell.angle_alpha   90.00
_cell.angle_beta   90.00
_cell.angle_gamma   90.00
#
_symmetry.space_group_name_H-M   'P 1'
#
loop_
_entity.id
_entity.type
_entity.pdbx_description
1 polymer ?
#
loop_
_entity_poly.entity_id
_entity_poly.type
_entity_poly.pdbx_seq_one_letter_code
_entity_poly.pdbx_strand_id
1 'polypeptide(L)'
;MDRGKETRAFTFDVRAEENEQHGTFITGTPIVFEQKTDLGWCQETISRNALNGTDLKDVRFLIGHDTTGIPLARSRNNNENSTMQLSVTENGMDIRVDLDTENNAEAKALYSAVRRGDMSGMSFMFVVDKDSWDDVESDYPKRTVEHISRVIEVSAVAFPAYPQTSIQVASEDAALDSARASLESARKQLAEARAKQAEDERRTAALERLNNLVEEVKHEQV
;
A
#
# COMPACT_ATOMS: atom_id res chain seq x y z
N MET A 1 7.84 -8.58 -13.10
CA MET A 1 7.61 -9.56 -12.02
C MET A 1 6.25 -9.25 -11.43
N ASP A 2 5.40 -10.25 -11.29
CA ASP A 2 4.11 -10.07 -10.64
C ASP A 2 4.39 -9.91 -9.13
N ARG A 3 4.25 -8.68 -8.62
CA ARG A 3 4.43 -8.42 -7.19
C ARG A 3 3.23 -9.01 -6.45
N GLY A 4 3.47 -9.63 -5.31
CA GLY A 4 2.43 -10.26 -4.49
C GLY A 4 1.33 -9.28 -4.06
N LYS A 5 0.22 -9.82 -3.60
CA LYS A 5 -0.88 -9.02 -3.02
C LYS A 5 -0.47 -8.53 -1.65
N GLU A 6 -0.77 -7.28 -1.36
CA GLU A 6 -0.56 -6.65 -0.07
C GLU A 6 -1.90 -6.28 0.58
N THR A 7 -1.95 -6.26 1.89
CA THR A 7 -3.14 -5.86 2.66
C THR A 7 -2.75 -4.81 3.67
N ARG A 8 -3.55 -3.75 3.78
CA ARG A 8 -3.39 -2.70 4.81
C ARG A 8 -4.73 -2.41 5.44
N ALA A 9 -4.73 -2.37 6.76
CA ALA A 9 -5.89 -1.99 7.55
C ALA A 9 -5.62 -0.68 8.29
N PHE A 10 -6.63 0.19 8.30
CA PHE A 10 -6.56 1.48 8.96
C PHE A 10 -7.78 1.69 9.86
N THR A 11 -7.60 2.48 10.93
CA THR A 11 -8.73 2.99 11.73
C THR A 11 -9.20 4.28 11.07
N PHE A 12 -10.33 4.24 10.40
CA PHE A 12 -10.95 5.43 9.85
C PHE A 12 -12.43 5.48 10.20
N ASP A 13 -13.02 6.67 10.07
CA ASP A 13 -14.43 6.90 10.27
C ASP A 13 -15.28 6.06 9.31
N VAL A 14 -15.60 4.82 9.74
CA VAL A 14 -16.64 4.03 9.11
C VAL A 14 -17.96 4.50 9.67
N ARG A 15 -18.88 4.92 8.82
CA ARG A 15 -20.19 5.42 9.22
C ARG A 15 -21.28 4.57 8.60
N ALA A 16 -22.26 4.20 9.43
CA ALA A 16 -23.50 3.59 9.00
C ALA A 16 -24.56 4.68 8.87
N GLU A 17 -25.11 4.83 7.67
CA GLU A 17 -26.06 5.88 7.30
C GLU A 17 -27.30 5.27 6.65
N GLU A 18 -28.40 6.02 6.65
CA GLU A 18 -29.66 5.64 6.01
C GLU A 18 -30.30 6.87 5.40
N ASN A 19 -30.78 6.77 4.16
CA ASN A 19 -31.60 7.78 3.55
C ASN A 19 -32.60 7.19 2.54
N GLU A 20 -33.59 7.98 2.12
CA GLU A 20 -34.65 7.53 1.21
C GLU A 20 -34.12 7.14 -0.19
N GLN A 21 -33.01 7.72 -0.64
CA GLN A 21 -32.48 7.49 -1.99
C GLN A 21 -31.65 6.20 -2.09
N HIS A 22 -30.89 5.86 -1.03
CA HIS A 22 -29.93 4.74 -1.05
C HIS A 22 -30.22 3.65 -0.03
N GLY A 23 -31.30 3.81 0.79
CA GLY A 23 -31.56 2.89 1.89
C GLY A 23 -30.45 2.90 2.93
N THR A 24 -30.04 1.72 3.40
CA THR A 24 -28.95 1.55 4.35
C THR A 24 -27.61 1.42 3.64
N PHE A 25 -26.63 2.23 4.03
CA PHE A 25 -25.30 2.19 3.44
C PHE A 25 -24.21 2.47 4.48
N ILE A 26 -22.97 2.14 4.12
CA ILE A 26 -21.75 2.44 4.88
C ILE A 26 -20.89 3.36 4.04
N THR A 27 -20.29 4.38 4.68
CA THR A 27 -19.25 5.22 4.09
C THR A 27 -17.95 5.07 4.85
N GLY A 28 -16.82 5.34 4.19
CA GLY A 28 -15.50 5.36 4.82
C GLY A 28 -14.39 5.59 3.81
N THR A 29 -13.16 5.76 4.33
CA THR A 29 -11.96 6.05 3.54
C THR A 29 -10.92 4.95 3.74
N PRO A 30 -10.99 3.81 2.99
CA PRO A 30 -10.07 2.69 3.17
C PRO A 30 -8.62 3.00 2.79
N ILE A 31 -8.36 3.99 1.93
CA ILE A 31 -7.02 4.40 1.50
C ILE A 31 -6.84 5.87 1.80
N VAL A 32 -5.80 6.22 2.58
CA VAL A 32 -5.42 7.60 2.89
C VAL A 32 -4.04 7.89 2.38
N PHE A 33 -3.89 9.01 1.66
CA PHE A 33 -2.61 9.45 1.13
C PHE A 33 -1.78 10.21 2.18
N GLU A 34 -0.46 10.18 2.01
CA GLU A 34 0.52 10.94 2.80
C GLU A 34 0.48 10.64 4.31
N GLN A 35 -0.31 9.68 4.75
CA GLN A 35 -0.33 9.25 6.13
C GLN A 35 0.80 8.27 6.40
N LYS A 36 1.60 8.56 7.42
CA LYS A 36 2.66 7.67 7.90
C LYS A 36 2.05 6.53 8.71
N THR A 37 2.29 5.31 8.28
CA THR A 37 1.81 4.09 8.91
C THR A 37 3.00 3.28 9.41
N ASP A 38 2.97 2.89 10.67
CA ASP A 38 3.97 2.01 11.26
C ASP A 38 3.58 0.55 10.99
N LEU A 39 4.44 -0.19 10.27
CA LEU A 39 4.28 -1.62 10.01
C LEU A 39 5.12 -2.49 10.95
N GLY A 40 5.62 -1.92 12.06
CA GLY A 40 6.44 -2.59 13.07
C GLY A 40 7.92 -2.71 12.70
N TRP A 41 8.25 -2.88 11.43
CA TRP A 41 9.62 -3.02 10.92
C TRP A 41 10.00 -1.92 9.89
N CYS A 42 9.03 -1.15 9.42
CA CYS A 42 9.24 0.02 8.56
C CYS A 42 8.11 1.03 8.73
N GLN A 43 8.34 2.27 8.35
CA GLN A 43 7.31 3.28 8.14
C GLN A 43 6.85 3.24 6.69
N GLU A 44 5.54 3.17 6.45
CA GLU A 44 4.97 3.23 5.10
C GLU A 44 4.15 4.49 4.89
N THR A 45 4.20 5.01 3.68
CA THR A 45 3.36 6.12 3.21
C THR A 45 2.82 5.78 1.82
N ILE A 46 1.54 6.03 1.56
CA ILE A 46 0.95 5.92 0.23
C ILE A 46 0.96 7.31 -0.41
N SER A 47 1.67 7.43 -1.53
CA SER A 47 1.77 8.70 -2.25
C SER A 47 0.41 9.18 -2.75
N ARG A 48 0.20 10.49 -2.80
CA ARG A 48 -1.01 11.14 -3.33
C ARG A 48 -1.38 10.69 -4.74
N ASN A 49 -0.40 10.32 -5.54
CA ASN A 49 -0.59 9.89 -6.92
C ASN A 49 -0.64 8.36 -7.08
N ALA A 50 -0.60 7.61 -5.98
CA ALA A 50 -0.48 6.15 -6.02
C ALA A 50 -1.63 5.44 -6.73
N LEU A 51 -2.81 6.05 -6.80
CA LEU A 51 -3.99 5.53 -7.49
C LEU A 51 -4.17 6.04 -8.94
N ASN A 52 -3.24 6.82 -9.48
CA ASN A 52 -3.35 7.31 -10.85
C ASN A 52 -3.17 6.16 -11.86
N GLY A 53 -4.24 5.82 -12.59
CA GLY A 53 -4.22 4.71 -13.55
C GLY A 53 -4.42 3.32 -12.94
N THR A 54 -4.72 3.24 -11.65
CA THR A 54 -5.02 2.00 -10.94
C THR A 54 -6.21 1.26 -11.54
N ASP A 55 -6.12 -0.05 -11.65
CA ASP A 55 -7.26 -0.90 -12.02
C ASP A 55 -8.26 -0.99 -10.86
N LEU A 56 -9.34 -0.24 -10.98
CA LEU A 56 -10.50 -0.21 -10.08
C LEU A 56 -11.76 -0.81 -10.73
N LYS A 57 -11.61 -1.58 -11.81
CA LYS A 57 -12.74 -2.07 -12.61
C LYS A 57 -13.63 -3.07 -11.88
N ASP A 58 -13.06 -3.81 -10.93
CA ASP A 58 -13.77 -4.85 -10.20
C ASP A 58 -13.25 -4.94 -8.77
N VAL A 59 -13.87 -4.17 -7.86
CA VAL A 59 -13.53 -4.14 -6.44
C VAL A 59 -14.70 -4.69 -5.63
N ARG A 60 -14.41 -5.60 -4.70
CA ARG A 60 -15.42 -6.24 -3.83
C ARG A 60 -15.40 -5.62 -2.46
N PHE A 61 -16.55 -5.61 -1.79
CA PHE A 61 -16.66 -5.27 -0.39
C PHE A 61 -16.93 -6.53 0.45
N LEU A 62 -16.04 -6.79 1.42
CA LEU A 62 -16.04 -8.00 2.23
C LEU A 62 -16.05 -7.67 3.73
N ILE A 63 -16.12 -8.69 4.57
CA ILE A 63 -15.86 -8.61 6.01
C ILE A 63 -14.59 -9.42 6.30
N GLY A 64 -13.62 -8.83 6.97
CA GLY A 64 -12.42 -9.51 7.45
C GLY A 64 -11.58 -10.19 6.37
N HIS A 65 -11.61 -9.69 5.12
CA HIS A 65 -10.90 -10.30 3.97
C HIS A 65 -11.38 -11.71 3.59
N ASP A 66 -12.59 -12.10 3.97
CA ASP A 66 -13.13 -13.41 3.59
C ASP A 66 -13.46 -13.44 2.10
N THR A 67 -12.50 -13.93 1.32
CA THR A 67 -12.64 -14.10 -0.14
C THR A 67 -13.44 -15.34 -0.53
N THR A 68 -13.83 -16.17 0.43
CA THR A 68 -14.63 -17.41 0.20
C THR A 68 -16.12 -17.16 0.34
N GLY A 69 -16.49 -16.09 1.06
CA GLY A 69 -17.88 -15.68 1.26
C GLY A 69 -18.46 -14.91 0.07
N ILE A 70 -19.76 -14.61 0.16
CA ILE A 70 -20.46 -13.77 -0.83
C ILE A 70 -20.11 -12.31 -0.55
N PRO A 71 -19.61 -11.53 -1.53
CA PRO A 71 -19.36 -10.11 -1.34
C PRO A 71 -20.67 -9.37 -0.96
N LEU A 72 -20.61 -8.52 0.05
CA LEU A 72 -21.77 -7.72 0.48
C LEU A 72 -22.12 -6.62 -0.52
N ALA A 73 -21.12 -6.13 -1.26
CA ALA A 73 -21.26 -5.15 -2.32
C ALA A 73 -20.11 -5.26 -3.32
N ARG A 74 -20.25 -4.60 -4.46
CA ARG A 74 -19.23 -4.65 -5.52
C ARG A 74 -19.27 -3.40 -6.39
N SER A 75 -18.11 -2.84 -6.69
CA SER A 75 -17.93 -1.85 -7.75
C SER A 75 -17.59 -2.56 -9.06
N ARG A 76 -18.33 -2.30 -10.12
CA ARG A 76 -18.08 -2.78 -11.48
C ARG A 76 -17.87 -1.61 -12.40
N ASN A 77 -16.61 -1.27 -12.69
CA ASN A 77 -16.22 -0.06 -13.41
C ASN A 77 -16.81 1.23 -12.78
N ASN A 78 -17.12 1.20 -11.51
CA ASN A 78 -17.73 2.30 -10.76
C ASN A 78 -18.97 2.89 -11.46
N ASN A 79 -19.76 2.05 -12.15
CA ASN A 79 -20.96 2.49 -12.84
C ASN A 79 -22.12 2.72 -11.84
N GLU A 80 -23.18 3.39 -12.30
CA GLU A 80 -24.35 3.75 -11.48
C GLU A 80 -25.09 2.55 -10.85
N ASN A 81 -24.99 1.35 -11.46
CA ASN A 81 -25.59 0.13 -10.94
C ASN A 81 -24.67 -0.65 -9.98
N SER A 82 -23.51 -0.12 -9.68
CA SER A 82 -22.61 -0.72 -8.69
C SER A 82 -23.17 -0.52 -7.29
N THR A 83 -23.19 -1.58 -6.48
CA THR A 83 -23.59 -1.51 -5.07
C THR A 83 -22.49 -0.95 -4.15
N MET A 84 -21.30 -0.73 -4.68
CA MET A 84 -20.25 0.06 -4.06
C MET A 84 -19.75 1.13 -5.05
N GLN A 85 -19.69 2.37 -4.61
CA GLN A 85 -19.11 3.49 -5.34
C GLN A 85 -17.77 3.87 -4.75
N LEU A 86 -16.79 4.16 -5.62
CA LEU A 86 -15.45 4.55 -5.27
C LEU A 86 -15.22 6.00 -5.70
N SER A 87 -14.61 6.82 -4.84
CA SER A 87 -14.27 8.21 -5.13
C SER A 87 -12.83 8.48 -4.73
N VAL A 88 -11.95 8.63 -5.73
CA VAL A 88 -10.57 9.06 -5.47
C VAL A 88 -10.55 10.57 -5.32
N THR A 89 -10.09 11.03 -4.15
CA THR A 89 -10.00 12.43 -3.74
C THR A 89 -8.53 12.84 -3.58
N GLU A 90 -8.28 14.09 -3.21
CA GLU A 90 -6.92 14.55 -2.88
C GLU A 90 -6.36 13.93 -1.60
N ASN A 91 -7.22 13.40 -0.73
CA ASN A 91 -6.86 12.84 0.57
C ASN A 91 -6.77 11.31 0.57
N GLY A 92 -7.34 10.62 -0.43
CA GLY A 92 -7.38 9.17 -0.48
C GLY A 92 -8.46 8.62 -1.40
N MET A 93 -8.96 7.45 -1.10
CA MET A 93 -10.10 6.83 -1.78
C MET A 93 -11.24 6.64 -0.78
N ASP A 94 -12.34 7.36 -1.02
CA ASP A 94 -13.58 7.21 -0.27
C ASP A 94 -14.47 6.14 -0.92
N ILE A 95 -15.27 5.47 -0.11
CA ILE A 95 -16.26 4.51 -0.59
C ILE A 95 -17.65 4.80 0.00
N ARG A 96 -18.68 4.45 -0.78
CA ARG A 96 -20.04 4.25 -0.31
C ARG A 96 -20.46 2.84 -0.68
N VAL A 97 -20.99 2.10 0.27
CA VAL A 97 -21.39 0.70 0.15
C VAL A 97 -22.89 0.59 0.48
N ASP A 98 -23.72 0.39 -0.54
CA ASP A 98 -25.15 0.19 -0.38
C ASP A 98 -25.38 -1.27 0.09
N LEU A 99 -26.07 -1.44 1.23
CA LEU A 99 -26.26 -2.73 1.90
C LEU A 99 -27.70 -3.23 1.82
N ASP A 100 -27.88 -4.46 1.38
CA ASP A 100 -29.17 -5.15 1.45
C ASP A 100 -29.41 -5.69 2.88
N THR A 101 -29.83 -4.82 3.79
CA THR A 101 -30.11 -5.21 5.18
C THR A 101 -31.45 -5.90 5.38
N GLU A 102 -32.31 -5.92 4.36
CA GLU A 102 -33.61 -6.60 4.42
C GLU A 102 -33.48 -8.09 4.11
N ASN A 103 -32.72 -8.46 3.08
CA ASN A 103 -32.64 -9.83 2.58
C ASN A 103 -31.29 -10.52 2.91
N ASN A 104 -30.25 -9.76 3.35
CA ASN A 104 -28.94 -10.29 3.69
C ASN A 104 -28.65 -10.13 5.19
N ALA A 105 -28.65 -11.24 5.93
CA ALA A 105 -28.41 -11.24 7.37
C ALA A 105 -27.00 -10.74 7.75
N GLU A 106 -25.99 -11.00 6.92
CA GLU A 106 -24.61 -10.54 7.16
C GLU A 106 -24.50 -9.02 6.95
N ALA A 107 -25.13 -8.48 5.90
CA ALA A 107 -25.21 -7.04 5.67
C ALA A 107 -25.90 -6.32 6.84
N LYS A 108 -26.99 -6.90 7.36
CA LYS A 108 -27.71 -6.38 8.52
C LYS A 108 -26.85 -6.41 9.79
N ALA A 109 -26.12 -7.52 10.02
CA ALA A 109 -25.22 -7.65 11.17
C ALA A 109 -24.07 -6.65 11.09
N LEU A 110 -23.43 -6.52 9.93
CA LEU A 110 -22.38 -5.55 9.69
C LEU A 110 -22.86 -4.11 9.91
N TYR A 111 -23.99 -3.72 9.30
CA TYR A 111 -24.57 -2.38 9.48
C TYR A 111 -24.80 -2.07 10.97
N SER A 112 -25.37 -3.03 11.72
CA SER A 112 -25.60 -2.89 13.15
C SER A 112 -24.28 -2.75 13.93
N ALA A 113 -23.25 -3.52 13.59
CA ALA A 113 -21.94 -3.45 14.25
C ALA A 113 -21.23 -2.10 14.00
N VAL A 114 -21.25 -1.62 12.75
CA VAL A 114 -20.68 -0.30 12.40
C VAL A 114 -21.43 0.81 13.13
N ARG A 115 -22.77 0.77 13.15
CA ARG A 115 -23.60 1.79 13.81
C ARG A 115 -23.34 1.87 15.31
N ARG A 116 -23.02 0.75 15.97
CA ARG A 116 -22.69 0.71 17.39
C ARG A 116 -21.22 1.00 17.69
N GLY A 117 -20.36 1.09 16.67
CA GLY A 117 -18.92 1.24 16.83
C GLY A 117 -18.18 -0.06 17.17
N ASP A 118 -18.85 -1.24 17.07
CA ASP A 118 -18.20 -2.53 17.30
C ASP A 118 -17.29 -2.92 16.11
N MET A 119 -17.54 -2.32 14.95
CA MET A 119 -16.74 -2.44 13.73
C MET A 119 -16.39 -1.03 13.27
N SER A 120 -15.12 -0.64 13.36
CA SER A 120 -14.67 0.75 13.17
C SER A 120 -13.50 0.90 12.20
N GLY A 121 -12.98 -0.21 11.68
CA GLY A 121 -11.85 -0.20 10.75
C GLY A 121 -12.23 -0.57 9.34
N MET A 122 -11.43 -0.12 8.38
CA MET A 122 -11.41 -0.60 7.01
C MET A 122 -10.03 -1.11 6.65
N SER A 123 -10.00 -2.07 5.77
CA SER A 123 -8.79 -2.63 5.18
C SER A 123 -8.96 -2.75 3.68
N PHE A 124 -7.87 -2.82 2.94
CA PHE A 124 -7.92 -3.06 1.50
C PHE A 124 -6.80 -4.00 1.06
N MET A 125 -7.08 -4.79 0.03
CA MET A 125 -6.12 -5.66 -0.62
C MET A 125 -5.76 -5.10 -2.00
N PHE A 126 -4.47 -5.00 -2.27
CA PHE A 126 -3.95 -4.31 -3.45
C PHE A 126 -2.66 -4.93 -3.98
N VAL A 127 -2.23 -4.48 -5.16
CA VAL A 127 -0.95 -4.86 -5.77
C VAL A 127 -0.14 -3.59 -6.02
N VAL A 128 1.06 -3.52 -5.45
CA VAL A 128 2.03 -2.45 -5.70
C VAL A 128 2.91 -2.85 -6.88
N ASP A 129 3.10 -1.97 -7.84
CA ASP A 129 4.07 -2.14 -8.93
C ASP A 129 5.21 -1.12 -8.88
N LYS A 130 5.03 -0.02 -8.14
CA LYS A 130 6.09 0.97 -7.92
C LYS A 130 6.12 1.46 -6.49
N ASP A 131 7.27 1.35 -5.86
CA ASP A 131 7.60 1.88 -4.55
C ASP A 131 9.06 2.35 -4.50
N SER A 132 9.36 3.22 -3.54
CA SER A 132 10.71 3.66 -3.22
C SER A 132 10.99 3.49 -1.74
N TRP A 133 12.28 3.46 -1.39
CA TRP A 133 12.74 3.23 -0.04
C TRP A 133 13.80 4.27 0.35
N ASP A 134 13.63 4.88 1.50
CA ASP A 134 14.64 5.70 2.16
C ASP A 134 15.20 4.96 3.37
N ASP A 135 16.41 5.35 3.78
CA ASP A 135 17.10 4.78 4.95
C ASP A 135 17.18 3.24 4.90
N VAL A 136 17.46 2.66 3.71
CA VAL A 136 17.38 1.20 3.44
C VAL A 136 18.29 0.35 4.32
N GLU A 137 19.38 0.92 4.89
CA GLU A 137 20.31 0.25 5.78
C GLU A 137 19.91 0.38 7.25
N SER A 138 18.89 1.19 7.56
CA SER A 138 18.34 1.34 8.92
C SER A 138 17.59 0.08 9.36
N ASP A 139 17.52 -0.14 10.66
CA ASP A 139 16.63 -1.14 11.27
C ASP A 139 15.16 -0.76 11.11
N TYR A 140 14.86 0.51 10.79
CA TYR A 140 13.53 1.02 10.56
C TYR A 140 13.48 1.90 9.30
N PRO A 141 13.53 1.27 8.10
CA PRO A 141 13.51 1.98 6.82
C PRO A 141 12.14 2.62 6.54
N LYS A 142 12.10 3.51 5.53
CA LYS A 142 10.87 4.20 5.12
C LYS A 142 10.49 3.76 3.70
N ARG A 143 9.26 3.34 3.53
CA ARG A 143 8.67 2.97 2.24
C ARG A 143 7.70 4.04 1.77
N THR A 144 7.79 4.41 0.50
CA THR A 144 6.76 5.17 -0.18
C THR A 144 6.15 4.31 -1.29
N VAL A 145 4.85 3.98 -1.17
CA VAL A 145 4.09 3.33 -2.24
C VAL A 145 3.76 4.41 -3.27
N GLU A 146 4.42 4.38 -4.42
CA GLU A 146 4.30 5.38 -5.47
C GLU A 146 3.18 5.06 -6.46
N HIS A 147 2.91 3.76 -6.70
CA HIS A 147 1.83 3.34 -7.57
C HIS A 147 1.25 1.97 -7.16
N ILE A 148 -0.07 1.93 -7.12
CA ILE A 148 -0.89 0.73 -6.92
C ILE A 148 -1.47 0.35 -8.27
N SER A 149 -1.06 -0.80 -8.83
CA SER A 149 -1.54 -1.25 -10.13
C SER A 149 -2.99 -1.72 -10.10
N ARG A 150 -3.45 -2.24 -8.94
CA ARG A 150 -4.81 -2.76 -8.76
C ARG A 150 -5.26 -2.73 -7.30
N VAL A 151 -6.51 -2.37 -7.06
CA VAL A 151 -7.24 -2.65 -5.81
C VAL A 151 -8.17 -3.84 -6.06
N ILE A 152 -8.09 -4.86 -5.21
CA ILE A 152 -8.80 -6.14 -5.36
C ILE A 152 -10.10 -6.14 -4.56
N GLU A 153 -10.02 -5.69 -3.30
CA GLU A 153 -11.16 -5.62 -2.40
C GLU A 153 -10.95 -4.57 -1.31
N VAL A 154 -12.04 -4.19 -0.68
CA VAL A 154 -12.09 -3.42 0.56
C VAL A 154 -12.89 -4.21 1.57
N SER A 155 -12.44 -4.26 2.81
CA SER A 155 -13.12 -4.97 3.89
C SER A 155 -13.42 -4.07 5.06
N ALA A 156 -14.58 -4.30 5.70
CA ALA A 156 -14.78 -3.87 7.08
C ALA A 156 -14.02 -4.83 8.00
N VAL A 157 -13.27 -4.28 8.99
CA VAL A 157 -12.48 -5.07 9.94
C VAL A 157 -12.73 -4.63 11.37
N ALA A 158 -12.78 -5.61 12.28
CA ALA A 158 -13.00 -5.36 13.70
C ALA A 158 -11.77 -4.74 14.37
N PHE A 159 -10.57 -5.15 13.93
CA PHE A 159 -9.31 -4.65 14.40
C PHE A 159 -8.53 -4.07 13.22
N PRO A 160 -8.48 -2.75 13.07
CA PRO A 160 -7.50 -2.15 12.19
C PRO A 160 -6.11 -2.54 12.74
N ALA A 161 -5.19 -2.88 11.85
CA ALA A 161 -3.85 -3.30 12.24
C ALA A 161 -3.15 -2.14 12.99
N TYR A 162 -3.22 -2.19 14.33
CA TYR A 162 -2.32 -1.42 15.17
C TYR A 162 -1.04 -2.23 15.35
N PRO A 163 0.12 -1.68 15.01
CA PRO A 163 1.40 -2.38 15.16
C PRO A 163 1.76 -2.71 16.61
N GLN A 164 0.98 -2.28 17.60
CA GLN A 164 1.23 -2.51 19.02
C GLN A 164 0.48 -3.71 19.62
N THR A 165 -0.41 -4.36 18.89
CA THR A 165 -1.04 -5.60 19.34
C THR A 165 -0.48 -6.76 18.55
N SER A 166 0.35 -7.57 19.21
CA SER A 166 0.93 -8.83 18.72
C SER A 166 -0.12 -9.94 18.54
N ILE A 167 -1.20 -9.69 17.83
CA ILE A 167 -2.04 -10.73 17.27
C ILE A 167 -1.56 -10.94 15.84
N GLN A 168 -0.53 -11.78 15.69
CA GLN A 168 -0.11 -12.31 14.41
C GLN A 168 -1.23 -13.21 13.88
N VAL A 169 -1.98 -12.69 12.94
CA VAL A 169 -2.78 -13.52 12.04
C VAL A 169 -1.83 -14.00 10.94
N ALA A 170 -1.71 -15.29 10.71
CA ALA A 170 -0.79 -15.90 9.74
C ALA A 170 -0.94 -15.36 8.29
N SER A 171 -1.98 -14.58 8.01
CA SER A 171 -2.19 -13.86 6.74
C SER A 171 -1.39 -12.56 6.63
N GLU A 172 -0.91 -11.97 7.74
CA GLU A 172 -0.20 -10.68 7.73
C GLU A 172 1.23 -10.83 7.23
N ASP A 173 1.91 -11.93 7.54
CA ASP A 173 3.28 -12.17 7.06
C ASP A 173 3.33 -12.25 5.54
N ALA A 174 2.42 -12.98 4.91
CA ALA A 174 2.33 -13.05 3.45
C ALA A 174 1.95 -11.70 2.81
N ALA A 175 1.15 -10.87 3.48
CA ALA A 175 0.77 -9.54 3.02
C ALA A 175 1.93 -8.54 3.04
N LEU A 176 2.98 -8.79 3.81
CA LEU A 176 4.18 -7.95 3.90
C LEU A 176 5.37 -8.49 3.09
N ASP A 177 5.30 -9.72 2.58
CA ASP A 177 6.40 -10.36 1.85
C ASP A 177 6.79 -9.58 0.59
N SER A 178 5.82 -9.01 -0.12
CA SER A 178 6.09 -8.17 -1.29
C SER A 178 6.88 -6.92 -0.93
N ALA A 179 6.56 -6.27 0.19
CA ALA A 179 7.27 -5.10 0.68
C ALA A 179 8.69 -5.44 1.14
N ARG A 180 8.87 -6.58 1.84
CA ARG A 180 10.18 -7.07 2.26
C ARG A 180 11.08 -7.40 1.06
N ALA A 181 10.54 -8.07 0.04
CA ALA A 181 11.27 -8.38 -1.18
C ALA A 181 11.69 -7.10 -1.94
N SER A 182 10.84 -6.07 -1.94
CA SER A 182 11.17 -4.77 -2.53
C SER A 182 12.32 -4.08 -1.78
N LEU A 183 12.33 -4.10 -0.44
CA LEU A 183 13.43 -3.57 0.37
C LEU A 183 14.76 -4.28 0.07
N GLU A 184 14.76 -5.61 0.00
CA GLU A 184 15.97 -6.38 -0.32
C GLU A 184 16.50 -6.04 -1.73
N SER A 185 15.59 -5.82 -2.69
CA SER A 185 15.97 -5.34 -4.03
C SER A 185 16.63 -3.94 -3.97
N ALA A 186 16.08 -3.03 -3.17
CA ALA A 186 16.64 -1.68 -2.98
C ALA A 186 18.03 -1.72 -2.31
N ARG A 187 18.22 -2.55 -1.29
CA ARG A 187 19.53 -2.79 -0.65
C ARG A 187 20.58 -3.30 -1.63
N LYS A 188 20.20 -4.27 -2.46
CA LYS A 188 21.08 -4.81 -3.49
C LYS A 188 21.50 -3.75 -4.51
N GLN A 189 20.55 -2.94 -5.00
CA GLN A 189 20.82 -1.85 -5.94
C GLN A 189 21.78 -0.82 -5.34
N LEU A 190 21.61 -0.45 -4.07
CA LEU A 190 22.52 0.47 -3.38
C LEU A 190 23.93 -0.11 -3.27
N ALA A 191 24.06 -1.38 -2.92
CA ALA A 191 25.36 -2.05 -2.84
C ALA A 191 26.08 -2.10 -4.20
N GLU A 192 25.35 -2.42 -5.28
CA GLU A 192 25.89 -2.43 -6.65
C GLU A 192 26.32 -1.02 -7.11
N ALA A 193 25.51 0.00 -6.80
CA ALA A 193 25.87 1.40 -7.12
C ALA A 193 27.14 1.85 -6.40
N ARG A 194 27.28 1.53 -5.11
CA ARG A 194 28.50 1.83 -4.34
C ARG A 194 29.74 1.10 -4.85
N ALA A 195 29.61 -0.17 -5.22
CA ALA A 195 30.69 -0.95 -5.79
C ALA A 195 31.18 -0.33 -7.11
N LYS A 196 30.25 0.06 -7.98
CA LYS A 196 30.57 0.74 -9.24
C LYS A 196 31.25 2.08 -9.03
N GLN A 197 30.73 2.89 -8.12
CA GLN A 197 31.35 4.18 -7.77
C GLN A 197 32.79 4.00 -7.27
N ALA A 198 33.03 3.04 -6.38
CA ALA A 198 34.38 2.75 -5.86
C ALA A 198 35.33 2.27 -6.96
N GLU A 199 34.85 1.51 -7.96
CA GLU A 199 35.63 1.10 -9.13
C GLU A 199 35.99 2.29 -10.03
N ASP A 200 35.02 3.18 -10.30
CA ASP A 200 35.24 4.39 -11.10
C ASP A 200 36.23 5.34 -10.40
N GLU A 201 36.15 5.53 -9.08
CA GLU A 201 37.10 6.31 -8.30
C GLU A 201 38.53 5.72 -8.36
N ARG A 202 38.67 4.40 -8.22
CA ARG A 202 39.99 3.71 -8.38
C ARG A 202 40.57 3.89 -9.77
N ARG A 203 39.72 3.80 -10.79
CA ARG A 203 40.12 3.99 -12.20
C ARG A 203 40.58 5.43 -12.43
N THR A 204 39.86 6.42 -11.93
CA THR A 204 40.24 7.85 -12.03
C THR A 204 41.56 8.11 -11.34
N ALA A 205 41.74 7.65 -10.11
CA ALA A 205 42.99 7.81 -9.37
C ALA A 205 44.20 7.13 -10.05
N ALA A 206 43.95 5.97 -10.70
CA ALA A 206 45.01 5.28 -11.47
C ALA A 206 45.44 6.09 -12.71
N LEU A 207 44.47 6.68 -13.42
CA LEU A 207 44.73 7.55 -14.58
C LEU A 207 45.51 8.84 -14.18
N GLU A 208 45.13 9.47 -13.07
CA GLU A 208 45.83 10.64 -12.52
C GLU A 208 47.29 10.29 -12.19
N ARG A 209 47.54 9.15 -11.53
CA ARG A 209 48.91 8.68 -11.22
C ARG A 209 49.71 8.45 -12.51
N LEU A 210 49.10 7.84 -13.52
CA LEU A 210 49.76 7.59 -14.80
C LEU A 210 50.12 8.90 -15.49
N ASN A 211 49.23 9.87 -15.53
CA ASN A 211 49.48 11.18 -16.11
C ASN A 211 50.61 11.93 -15.38
N ASN A 212 50.65 11.90 -14.06
CA ASN A 212 51.73 12.51 -13.28
C ASN A 212 53.10 11.87 -13.58
N LEU A 213 53.15 10.52 -13.68
CA LEU A 213 54.38 9.83 -14.07
C LEU A 213 54.84 10.20 -15.49
N VAL A 214 53.92 10.35 -16.43
CA VAL A 214 54.25 10.79 -17.82
C VAL A 214 54.82 12.21 -17.81
N GLU A 215 54.29 13.12 -17.01
CA GLU A 215 54.84 14.50 -16.89
C GLU A 215 56.20 14.50 -16.23
N GLU A 216 56.46 13.71 -15.18
CA GLU A 216 57.77 13.57 -14.55
C GLU A 216 58.83 13.08 -15.55
N VAL A 217 58.52 12.05 -16.33
CA VAL A 217 59.46 11.52 -17.36
C VAL A 217 59.76 12.54 -18.45
N LYS A 218 58.78 13.37 -18.86
CA LYS A 218 59.04 14.45 -19.82
C LYS A 218 59.99 15.52 -19.28
N HIS A 219 59.91 15.82 -17.98
CA HIS A 219 60.77 16.79 -17.34
C HIS A 219 62.22 16.31 -17.12
N GLU A 220 62.44 15.00 -17.02
CA GLU A 220 63.78 14.40 -16.90
C GLU A 220 64.54 14.30 -18.25
N GLN A 221 63.87 14.49 -19.38
CA GLN A 221 64.46 14.37 -20.72
C GLN A 221 64.85 15.74 -21.35
N VAL A 222 64.70 16.85 -20.59
CA VAL A 222 65.11 18.22 -20.99
C VAL A 222 66.29 18.66 -20.16
#